data_765e92ceb19a95372e84f6384db09f4e
#
_entry.id   765e92ceb19a95372e84f6384db09f4e
#
_cell.length_a   1.000
_cell.length_b   1.000
_cell.length_c   1.000
_cell.angle_alpha   90.00
_cell.angle_beta   90.00
_cell.angle_gamma   90.00
#
_symmetry.space_group_name_H-M   'P 1'
#
loop_
_entity.id
_entity.type
_entity.pdbx_description
1 polymer ?
#
loop_
_entity_poly.entity_id
_entity_poly.type
_entity_poly.pdbx_seq_one_letter_code
_entity_poly.pdbx_strand_id
1 'polypeptide(L)'
;MQEEDPACAVAHSEVPSTDAIAHGDAPAPVDGRTVVAVFSSPVARSLMRFARETGFRTVLYEPAPDKVTDADRQLADLVVSDADPAVLDPDTDVVVTDHHRDELGPVLRDVLVGKPRWIGVMGNPRHQGPHVEALAVLGVPAGDVARVHRPIGLNIGSRTPPEIALSALAGLLADRNDRPGGFHFPTPA
;
A
#
# COMPACT_ATOMS: atom_id res chain seq x y z
N MET A 1 -43.00 42.91 -9.23
CA MET A 1 -42.57 42.18 -8.02
C MET A 1 -41.92 40.95 -8.57
N GLN A 2 -40.61 41.06 -8.77
CA GLN A 2 -39.74 39.97 -9.29
C GLN A 2 -39.11 39.31 -8.05
N GLU A 3 -39.38 38.01 -7.86
CA GLU A 3 -38.71 37.19 -6.90
C GLU A 3 -37.32 36.83 -7.45
N GLU A 4 -36.28 37.30 -6.77
CA GLU A 4 -34.92 36.89 -6.99
C GLU A 4 -34.71 35.50 -6.35
N ASP A 5 -34.39 34.56 -7.21
CA ASP A 5 -33.97 33.18 -6.87
C ASP A 5 -32.61 33.22 -6.16
N PRO A 6 -32.44 32.67 -4.94
CA PRO A 6 -31.13 32.63 -4.31
C PRO A 6 -30.28 31.55 -4.98
N ALA A 7 -29.38 31.98 -5.85
CA ALA A 7 -28.35 31.14 -6.43
C ALA A 7 -27.61 30.36 -5.36
N CYS A 8 -27.70 29.05 -5.43
CA CYS A 8 -26.96 28.10 -4.63
C CYS A 8 -25.46 28.30 -4.88
N ALA A 9 -24.80 29.02 -3.96
CA ALA A 9 -23.35 29.16 -3.95
C ALA A 9 -22.75 27.80 -3.57
N VAL A 10 -22.30 27.05 -4.57
CA VAL A 10 -21.45 25.88 -4.35
C VAL A 10 -20.14 26.42 -3.79
N ALA A 11 -19.93 26.23 -2.50
CA ALA A 11 -18.64 26.51 -1.85
C ALA A 11 -17.61 25.56 -2.47
N HIS A 12 -16.78 26.08 -3.36
CA HIS A 12 -15.55 25.41 -3.77
C HIS A 12 -14.65 25.37 -2.54
N SER A 13 -14.56 24.20 -1.87
CA SER A 13 -13.55 23.97 -0.86
C SER A 13 -12.18 24.03 -1.59
N GLU A 14 -11.44 25.12 -1.40
CA GLU A 14 -10.08 25.22 -1.92
C GLU A 14 -9.25 24.10 -1.29
N VAL A 15 -8.59 23.32 -2.14
CA VAL A 15 -7.64 22.29 -1.70
C VAL A 15 -6.50 23.04 -1.01
N PRO A 16 -6.15 22.72 0.26
CA PRO A 16 -5.07 23.39 0.97
C PRO A 16 -3.76 23.35 0.20
N SER A 17 -2.98 24.42 0.27
CA SER A 17 -1.66 24.45 -0.39
C SER A 17 -0.72 23.43 0.26
N THR A 18 0.19 22.86 -0.53
CA THR A 18 1.21 21.93 -0.03
C THR A 18 2.05 22.56 1.09
N ASP A 19 2.27 23.85 1.02
CA ASP A 19 3.00 24.62 2.03
C ASP A 19 2.23 24.68 3.37
N ALA A 20 0.94 25.01 3.33
CA ALA A 20 0.09 25.02 4.52
C ALA A 20 0.01 23.64 5.20
N ILE A 21 -0.03 22.57 4.40
CA ILE A 21 -0.01 21.21 4.93
C ILE A 21 1.34 20.90 5.58
N ALA A 22 2.44 21.25 4.93
CA ALA A 22 3.80 20.99 5.43
C ALA A 22 4.10 21.73 6.74
N HIS A 23 3.52 22.91 6.93
CA HIS A 23 3.67 23.70 8.17
C HIS A 23 2.62 23.36 9.25
N GLY A 24 1.66 22.48 8.96
CA GLY A 24 0.61 22.09 9.90
C GLY A 24 -0.53 23.10 10.00
N ASP A 25 -0.57 24.09 9.10
CA ASP A 25 -1.61 25.12 9.04
C ASP A 25 -2.90 24.60 8.39
N ALA A 26 -2.83 23.44 7.72
CA ALA A 26 -3.97 22.74 7.17
C ALA A 26 -3.81 21.21 7.33
N PRO A 27 -4.90 20.47 7.50
CA PRO A 27 -4.85 19.02 7.55
C PRO A 27 -4.40 18.44 6.21
N ALA A 28 -3.62 17.36 6.25
CA ALA A 28 -3.31 16.59 5.05
C ALA A 28 -4.61 16.06 4.42
N PRO A 29 -4.76 16.07 3.10
CA PRO A 29 -5.93 15.51 2.45
C PRO A 29 -6.00 14.01 2.76
N VAL A 30 -7.17 13.56 3.21
CA VAL A 30 -7.48 12.12 3.33
C VAL A 30 -7.92 11.70 1.93
N ASP A 31 -6.99 11.19 1.14
CA ASP A 31 -7.21 10.86 -0.27
C ASP A 31 -7.74 9.43 -0.50
N GLY A 32 -8.21 8.77 0.56
CA GLY A 32 -8.80 7.44 0.48
C GLY A 32 -7.82 6.31 0.19
N ARG A 33 -6.50 6.59 0.11
CA ARG A 33 -5.49 5.55 -0.14
C ARG A 33 -5.55 4.44 0.88
N THR A 34 -5.53 3.20 0.41
CA THR A 34 -5.46 2.03 1.26
C THR A 34 -4.14 1.30 1.04
N VAL A 35 -3.50 0.86 2.12
CA VAL A 35 -2.43 -0.12 2.06
C VAL A 35 -2.87 -1.41 2.75
N VAL A 36 -2.74 -2.52 2.04
CA VAL A 36 -2.96 -3.86 2.56
C VAL A 36 -1.62 -4.50 2.86
N ALA A 37 -1.34 -4.74 4.13
CA ALA A 37 -0.23 -5.60 4.54
C ALA A 37 -0.70 -7.05 4.52
N VAL A 38 -0.07 -7.90 3.71
CA VAL A 38 -0.38 -9.31 3.64
C VAL A 38 0.56 -10.08 4.56
N PHE A 39 0.00 -10.91 5.40
CA PHE A 39 0.58 -11.71 6.47
C PHE A 39 1.01 -10.89 7.70
N SER A 40 0.60 -11.37 8.87
CA SER A 40 1.05 -10.82 10.15
C SER A 40 2.55 -11.04 10.32
N SER A 41 3.28 -9.94 10.52
CA SER A 41 4.73 -9.97 10.70
C SER A 41 5.21 -8.70 11.42
N PRO A 42 6.42 -8.68 11.98
CA PRO A 42 7.01 -7.44 12.51
C PRO A 42 7.13 -6.33 11.46
N VAL A 43 7.30 -6.70 10.19
CA VAL A 43 7.35 -5.74 9.07
C VAL A 43 5.97 -5.19 8.78
N ALA A 44 4.92 -6.04 8.75
CA ALA A 44 3.52 -5.61 8.57
C ALA A 44 3.13 -4.57 9.62
N ARG A 45 3.44 -4.81 10.89
CA ARG A 45 3.16 -3.87 11.98
C ARG A 45 3.87 -2.54 11.81
N SER A 46 5.15 -2.56 11.41
CA SER A 46 5.90 -1.33 11.16
C SER A 46 5.35 -0.59 9.95
N LEU A 47 5.00 -1.31 8.88
CA LEU A 47 4.39 -0.74 7.68
C LEU A 47 3.05 -0.05 7.99
N MET A 48 2.15 -0.74 8.67
CA MET A 48 0.83 -0.17 9.04
C MET A 48 0.99 1.08 9.93
N ARG A 49 1.92 1.06 10.89
CA ARG A 49 2.20 2.24 11.72
C ARG A 49 2.61 3.44 10.88
N PHE A 50 3.61 3.29 10.01
CA PHE A 50 4.10 4.39 9.17
C PHE A 50 3.07 4.82 8.12
N ALA A 51 2.30 3.88 7.59
CA ALA A 51 1.25 4.15 6.62
C ALA A 51 0.13 5.02 7.23
N ARG A 52 -0.29 4.76 8.47
CA ARG A 52 -1.25 5.60 9.18
C ARG A 52 -0.76 7.03 9.35
N GLU A 53 0.51 7.21 9.77
CA GLU A 53 1.13 8.53 9.91
C GLU A 53 1.21 9.29 8.57
N THR A 54 1.20 8.57 7.45
CA THR A 54 1.20 9.14 6.10
C THR A 54 -0.18 9.20 5.45
N GLY A 55 -1.26 8.98 6.22
CA GLY A 55 -2.64 9.16 5.78
C GLY A 55 -3.27 7.99 5.04
N PHE A 56 -2.65 6.80 5.05
CA PHE A 56 -3.27 5.60 4.50
C PHE A 56 -4.28 4.99 5.48
N ARG A 57 -5.38 4.49 4.96
CA ARG A 57 -6.16 3.45 5.61
C ARG A 57 -5.35 2.16 5.59
N THR A 58 -5.28 1.47 6.72
CA THR A 58 -4.46 0.26 6.88
C THR A 58 -5.32 -0.99 6.98
N VAL A 59 -5.00 -2.00 6.19
CA VAL A 59 -5.66 -3.29 6.23
C VAL A 59 -4.62 -4.39 6.44
N LEU A 60 -4.91 -5.33 7.33
CA LEU A 60 -4.16 -6.57 7.44
C LEU A 60 -4.95 -7.69 6.76
N TYR A 61 -4.36 -8.31 5.74
CA TYR A 61 -4.86 -9.55 5.16
C TYR A 61 -4.06 -10.73 5.70
N GLU A 62 -4.67 -11.51 6.61
CA GLU A 62 -4.07 -12.71 7.21
C GLU A 62 -5.02 -13.88 7.05
N PRO A 63 -4.72 -14.85 6.14
CA PRO A 63 -5.61 -16.00 5.88
C PRO A 63 -5.71 -16.96 7.05
N ALA A 64 -4.77 -16.91 8.01
CA ALA A 64 -4.77 -17.71 9.23
C ALA A 64 -5.14 -16.83 10.44
N PRO A 65 -6.42 -16.76 10.86
CA PRO A 65 -6.87 -15.83 11.91
C PRO A 65 -6.16 -16.02 13.27
N ASP A 66 -5.68 -17.22 13.54
CA ASP A 66 -4.91 -17.56 14.74
C ASP A 66 -3.53 -16.90 14.80
N LYS A 67 -3.01 -16.41 13.66
CA LYS A 67 -1.76 -15.67 13.58
C LYS A 67 -1.93 -14.15 13.81
N VAL A 68 -3.15 -13.65 13.83
CA VAL A 68 -3.44 -12.24 14.10
C VAL A 68 -3.27 -11.95 15.57
N THR A 69 -2.33 -11.06 15.89
CA THR A 69 -2.05 -10.63 17.28
C THR A 69 -2.85 -9.40 17.67
N ASP A 70 -2.92 -9.10 18.97
CA ASP A 70 -3.53 -7.86 19.47
C ASP A 70 -2.79 -6.61 18.95
N ALA A 71 -1.46 -6.71 18.78
CA ALA A 71 -0.66 -5.63 18.21
C ALA A 71 -1.02 -5.35 16.73
N ASP A 72 -1.39 -6.38 15.97
CA ASP A 72 -1.87 -6.21 14.59
C ASP A 72 -3.21 -5.49 14.58
N ARG A 73 -4.16 -5.92 15.44
CA ARG A 73 -5.50 -5.32 15.56
C ARG A 73 -5.48 -3.85 15.98
N GLN A 74 -4.47 -3.43 16.76
CA GLN A 74 -4.30 -2.02 17.16
C GLN A 74 -3.80 -1.14 16.02
N LEU A 75 -3.11 -1.71 15.03
CA LEU A 75 -2.49 -1.00 13.92
C LEU A 75 -3.30 -1.05 12.63
N ALA A 76 -4.11 -2.09 12.44
CA ALA A 76 -4.97 -2.22 11.28
C ALA A 76 -6.33 -1.55 11.55
N ASP A 77 -6.80 -0.75 10.59
CA ASP A 77 -8.17 -0.22 10.60
C ASP A 77 -9.18 -1.33 10.24
N LEU A 78 -8.73 -2.35 9.52
CA LEU A 78 -9.49 -3.54 9.18
C LEU A 78 -8.58 -4.76 9.12
N VAL A 79 -9.07 -5.91 9.60
CA VAL A 79 -8.43 -7.23 9.46
C VAL A 79 -9.35 -8.12 8.64
N VAL A 80 -8.83 -8.71 7.57
CA VAL A 80 -9.55 -9.64 6.71
C VAL A 80 -8.82 -10.97 6.60
N SER A 81 -9.55 -12.06 6.40
CA SER A 81 -9.01 -13.42 6.22
C SER A 81 -9.03 -13.89 4.77
N ASP A 82 -9.64 -13.13 3.88
CA ASP A 82 -9.78 -13.43 2.46
C ASP A 82 -9.59 -12.17 1.60
N ALA A 83 -9.54 -12.37 0.29
CA ALA A 83 -9.41 -11.32 -0.70
C ALA A 83 -10.78 -10.65 -0.93
N ASP A 84 -11.14 -9.69 -0.08
CA ASP A 84 -12.36 -8.92 -0.20
C ASP A 84 -12.25 -7.90 -1.35
N PRO A 85 -13.11 -7.98 -2.39
CA PRO A 85 -13.14 -7.00 -3.47
C PRO A 85 -13.43 -5.56 -3.02
N ALA A 86 -14.09 -5.39 -1.87
CA ALA A 86 -14.33 -4.05 -1.29
C ALA A 86 -13.04 -3.43 -0.69
N VAL A 87 -12.00 -4.24 -0.53
CA VAL A 87 -10.70 -3.81 -0.01
C VAL A 87 -9.66 -3.74 -1.13
N LEU A 88 -9.72 -4.64 -2.10
CA LEU A 88 -8.76 -4.78 -3.20
C LEU A 88 -9.24 -4.00 -4.44
N ASP A 89 -9.40 -2.70 -4.30
CA ASP A 89 -9.84 -1.79 -5.34
C ASP A 89 -8.66 -1.12 -6.11
N PRO A 90 -8.93 -0.37 -7.18
CA PRO A 90 -7.89 0.31 -7.96
C PRO A 90 -7.08 1.39 -7.20
N ASP A 91 -7.51 1.82 -6.02
CA ASP A 91 -6.80 2.79 -5.18
C ASP A 91 -5.96 2.11 -4.08
N THR A 92 -6.05 0.78 -3.99
CA THR A 92 -5.37 -0.02 -2.99
C THR A 92 -3.97 -0.45 -3.45
N ASP A 93 -3.02 -0.36 -2.53
CA ASP A 93 -1.68 -0.91 -2.66
C ASP A 93 -1.51 -2.13 -1.77
N VAL A 94 -1.01 -3.23 -2.32
CA VAL A 94 -0.80 -4.48 -1.59
C VAL A 94 0.68 -4.74 -1.39
N VAL A 95 1.08 -4.96 -0.14
CA VAL A 95 2.46 -5.27 0.26
C VAL A 95 2.50 -6.62 0.96
N VAL A 96 3.07 -7.62 0.31
CA VAL A 96 3.31 -8.93 0.92
C VAL A 96 4.56 -8.84 1.80
N THR A 97 4.39 -8.98 3.11
CA THR A 97 5.42 -8.74 4.13
C THR A 97 6.14 -10.00 4.59
N ASP A 98 5.68 -11.17 4.16
CA ASP A 98 6.35 -12.45 4.40
C ASP A 98 6.19 -13.36 3.17
N HIS A 99 7.29 -13.60 2.47
CA HIS A 99 7.31 -14.41 1.25
C HIS A 99 7.66 -15.89 1.50
N HIS A 100 7.81 -16.29 2.76
CA HIS A 100 8.08 -17.67 3.16
C HIS A 100 6.82 -18.45 3.53
N ARG A 101 5.66 -17.83 3.46
CA ARG A 101 4.38 -18.44 3.79
C ARG A 101 3.92 -19.41 2.68
N ASP A 102 3.45 -20.58 3.06
CA ASP A 102 2.91 -21.57 2.13
C ASP A 102 1.68 -21.04 1.38
N GLU A 103 0.94 -20.13 2.00
CA GLU A 103 -0.25 -19.48 1.43
C GLU A 103 0.08 -18.38 0.39
N LEU A 104 1.36 -18.09 0.13
CA LEU A 104 1.79 -17.01 -0.77
C LEU A 104 1.15 -17.07 -2.16
N GLY A 105 1.16 -18.25 -2.78
CA GLY A 105 0.58 -18.45 -4.12
C GLY A 105 -0.92 -18.20 -4.17
N PRO A 106 -1.73 -18.92 -3.37
CA PRO A 106 -3.18 -18.72 -3.28
C PRO A 106 -3.56 -17.27 -2.98
N VAL A 107 -2.94 -16.65 -1.98
CA VAL A 107 -3.21 -15.26 -1.59
C VAL A 107 -2.91 -14.29 -2.73
N LEU A 108 -1.75 -14.39 -3.38
CA LEU A 108 -1.41 -13.52 -4.51
C LEU A 108 -2.32 -13.72 -5.72
N ARG A 109 -2.72 -14.95 -6.01
CA ARG A 109 -3.71 -15.22 -7.07
C ARG A 109 -5.01 -14.47 -6.79
N ASP A 110 -5.51 -14.55 -5.57
CA ASP A 110 -6.77 -13.92 -5.18
C ASP A 110 -6.64 -12.39 -5.15
N VAL A 111 -5.50 -11.85 -4.71
CA VAL A 111 -5.18 -10.42 -4.81
C VAL A 111 -5.16 -9.95 -6.26
N LEU A 112 -4.57 -10.72 -7.17
CA LEU A 112 -4.51 -10.38 -8.61
C LEU A 112 -5.90 -10.28 -9.25
N VAL A 113 -6.86 -11.10 -8.79
CA VAL A 113 -8.27 -11.04 -9.25
C VAL A 113 -8.92 -9.71 -8.86
N GLY A 114 -8.64 -9.18 -7.68
CA GLY A 114 -9.16 -7.89 -7.20
C GLY A 114 -8.64 -6.67 -7.98
N LYS A 115 -7.54 -6.83 -8.72
CA LYS A 115 -6.92 -5.77 -9.55
C LYS A 115 -6.56 -4.49 -8.77
N PRO A 116 -5.91 -4.60 -7.61
CA PRO A 116 -5.45 -3.41 -6.91
C PRO A 116 -4.48 -2.59 -7.78
N ARG A 117 -4.28 -1.33 -7.42
CA ARG A 117 -3.40 -0.39 -8.12
C ARG A 117 -1.97 -0.94 -8.24
N TRP A 118 -1.45 -1.47 -7.13
CA TRP A 118 -0.07 -1.92 -7.03
C TRP A 118 0.04 -3.15 -6.14
N ILE A 119 0.90 -4.08 -6.51
CA ILE A 119 1.17 -5.31 -5.74
C ILE A 119 2.67 -5.47 -5.64
N GLY A 120 3.18 -5.61 -4.43
CA GLY A 120 4.59 -5.82 -4.21
C GLY A 120 4.89 -6.92 -3.19
N VAL A 121 5.94 -7.67 -3.46
CA VAL A 121 6.44 -8.73 -2.59
C VAL A 121 7.81 -8.37 -2.05
N MET A 122 7.95 -8.35 -0.75
CA MET A 122 9.25 -8.15 -0.10
C MET A 122 10.19 -9.31 -0.38
N GLY A 123 11.47 -9.00 -0.49
CA GLY A 123 12.48 -10.05 -0.62
C GLY A 123 13.81 -9.55 -1.17
N ASN A 124 14.85 -10.37 -0.98
CA ASN A 124 16.18 -10.06 -1.44
C ASN A 124 16.26 -10.13 -2.99
N PRO A 125 16.75 -9.08 -3.69
CA PRO A 125 16.85 -9.05 -5.14
C PRO A 125 17.81 -10.10 -5.73
N ARG A 126 18.67 -10.70 -4.90
CA ARG A 126 19.66 -11.70 -5.35
C ARG A 126 19.04 -13.07 -5.68
N HIS A 127 17.79 -13.29 -5.27
CA HIS A 127 17.08 -14.55 -5.50
C HIS A 127 15.83 -14.33 -6.32
N GLN A 128 15.50 -15.28 -7.17
CA GLN A 128 14.19 -15.29 -7.85
C GLN A 128 13.07 -15.26 -6.82
N GLY A 129 12.01 -14.50 -7.09
CA GLY A 129 10.88 -14.40 -6.19
C GLY A 129 10.09 -15.72 -6.13
N PRO A 130 9.83 -16.26 -4.94
CA PRO A 130 9.06 -17.50 -4.80
C PRO A 130 7.64 -17.37 -5.37
N HIS A 131 7.11 -16.16 -5.47
CA HIS A 131 5.79 -15.88 -6.04
C HIS A 131 5.69 -16.28 -7.51
N VAL A 132 6.77 -16.22 -8.30
CA VAL A 132 6.75 -16.57 -9.74
C VAL A 132 6.39 -18.04 -9.92
N GLU A 133 7.09 -18.92 -9.22
CA GLU A 133 6.83 -20.36 -9.27
C GLU A 133 5.47 -20.70 -8.64
N ALA A 134 5.17 -20.12 -7.48
CA ALA A 134 3.90 -20.36 -6.77
C ALA A 134 2.68 -19.99 -7.61
N LEU A 135 2.72 -18.87 -8.34
CA LEU A 135 1.65 -18.44 -9.24
C LEU A 135 1.60 -19.28 -10.52
N ALA A 136 2.76 -19.67 -11.07
CA ALA A 136 2.81 -20.50 -12.26
C ALA A 136 2.19 -21.90 -12.01
N VAL A 137 2.45 -22.51 -10.85
CA VAL A 137 1.84 -23.78 -10.44
C VAL A 137 0.31 -23.66 -10.34
N LEU A 138 -0.21 -22.50 -9.99
CA LEU A 138 -1.65 -22.21 -9.92
C LEU A 138 -2.27 -21.81 -11.27
N GLY A 139 -1.48 -21.82 -12.35
CA GLY A 139 -1.95 -21.50 -13.71
C GLY A 139 -2.21 -20.01 -13.94
N VAL A 140 -1.64 -19.12 -13.12
CA VAL A 140 -1.78 -17.67 -13.30
C VAL A 140 -1.01 -17.25 -14.55
N PRO A 141 -1.63 -16.50 -15.49
CA PRO A 141 -0.97 -16.04 -16.71
C PRO A 141 0.28 -15.20 -16.43
N ALA A 142 1.32 -15.35 -17.23
CA ALA A 142 2.58 -14.63 -17.07
C ALA A 142 2.41 -13.10 -17.06
N GLY A 143 1.44 -12.57 -17.80
CA GLY A 143 1.10 -11.15 -17.80
C GLY A 143 0.58 -10.65 -16.46
N ASP A 144 -0.17 -11.48 -15.73
CA ASP A 144 -0.63 -11.15 -14.38
C ASP A 144 0.50 -11.29 -13.35
N VAL A 145 1.34 -12.32 -13.48
CA VAL A 145 2.54 -12.49 -12.63
C VAL A 145 3.46 -11.26 -12.76
N ALA A 146 3.61 -10.69 -13.94
CA ALA A 146 4.44 -9.50 -14.19
C ALA A 146 3.90 -8.22 -13.51
N ARG A 147 2.65 -8.20 -13.02
CA ARG A 147 2.10 -7.10 -12.22
C ARG A 147 2.62 -7.10 -10.78
N VAL A 148 3.25 -8.19 -10.35
CA VAL A 148 3.79 -8.31 -9.00
C VAL A 148 5.22 -7.79 -8.97
N HIS A 149 5.42 -6.63 -8.34
CA HIS A 149 6.72 -5.99 -8.21
C HIS A 149 7.61 -6.70 -7.20
N ARG A 150 8.87 -6.92 -7.54
CA ARG A 150 9.91 -7.42 -6.64
C ARG A 150 11.31 -7.18 -7.26
N PRO A 151 12.30 -6.67 -6.50
CA PRO A 151 12.19 -6.18 -5.12
C PRO A 151 11.34 -4.92 -5.01
N ILE A 152 10.93 -4.58 -3.79
CA ILE A 152 10.19 -3.36 -3.50
C ILE A 152 10.96 -2.47 -2.51
N GLY A 153 10.62 -1.18 -2.52
CA GLY A 153 11.22 -0.20 -1.62
C GLY A 153 12.50 0.43 -2.16
N LEU A 154 12.96 1.46 -1.47
CA LEU A 154 14.21 2.14 -1.78
C LEU A 154 15.40 1.30 -1.33
N ASN A 155 16.49 1.32 -2.10
CA ASN A 155 17.71 0.62 -1.74
C ASN A 155 18.51 1.41 -0.67
N ILE A 156 18.10 1.30 0.59
CA ILE A 156 18.74 1.96 1.74
C ILE A 156 19.59 0.99 2.59
N GLY A 157 19.76 -0.26 2.14
CA GLY A 157 20.48 -1.27 2.90
C GLY A 157 19.74 -1.75 4.17
N SER A 158 18.41 -1.67 4.18
CA SER A 158 17.54 -2.02 5.32
C SER A 158 17.79 -3.45 5.82
N ARG A 159 17.80 -3.63 7.15
CA ARG A 159 18.05 -4.90 7.83
C ARG A 159 17.04 -5.22 8.93
N THR A 160 16.43 -4.21 9.53
CA THR A 160 15.45 -4.38 10.61
C THR A 160 14.03 -4.23 10.07
N PRO A 161 13.02 -4.83 10.71
CA PRO A 161 11.62 -4.70 10.29
C PRO A 161 11.16 -3.26 10.08
N PRO A 162 11.47 -2.28 10.96
CA PRO A 162 11.12 -0.89 10.71
C PRO A 162 11.84 -0.27 9.49
N GLU A 163 13.13 -0.55 9.29
CA GLU A 163 13.86 -0.04 8.12
C GLU A 163 13.30 -0.60 6.81
N ILE A 164 12.96 -1.90 6.80
CA ILE A 164 12.35 -2.58 5.65
C ILE A 164 10.99 -1.94 5.35
N ALA A 165 10.15 -1.75 6.36
CA ALA A 165 8.84 -1.13 6.21
C ALA A 165 8.94 0.33 5.72
N LEU A 166 9.88 1.11 6.27
CA LEU A 166 10.14 2.48 5.84
C LEU A 166 10.57 2.53 4.38
N SER A 167 11.51 1.66 3.99
CA SER A 167 11.98 1.54 2.61
C SER A 167 10.84 1.21 1.64
N ALA A 168 10.00 0.23 2.00
CA ALA A 168 8.87 -0.20 1.19
C ALA A 168 7.84 0.93 1.03
N LEU A 169 7.46 1.60 2.12
CA LEU A 169 6.50 2.70 2.10
C LEU A 169 7.03 3.91 1.31
N ALA A 170 8.31 4.26 1.50
CA ALA A 170 8.92 5.36 0.75
C ALA A 170 8.96 5.08 -0.76
N GLY A 171 9.27 3.83 -1.15
CA GLY A 171 9.20 3.41 -2.54
C GLY A 171 7.78 3.46 -3.11
N LEU A 172 6.80 3.03 -2.33
CA LEU A 172 5.39 3.09 -2.69
C LEU A 172 4.89 4.54 -2.87
N LEU A 173 5.26 5.44 -1.97
CA LEU A 173 4.95 6.86 -2.09
C LEU A 173 5.61 7.50 -3.31
N ALA A 174 6.85 7.11 -3.62
CA ALA A 174 7.53 7.55 -4.83
C ALA A 174 6.79 7.10 -6.09
N ASP A 175 6.36 5.83 -6.14
CA ASP A 175 5.57 5.27 -7.23
C ASP A 175 4.22 6.00 -7.39
N ARG A 176 3.48 6.21 -6.30
CA ARG A 176 2.20 6.95 -6.33
C ARG A 176 2.35 8.39 -6.82
N ASN A 177 3.47 9.01 -6.54
CA ASN A 177 3.74 10.40 -6.90
C ASN A 177 4.46 10.54 -8.26
N ASP A 178 4.64 9.45 -9.00
CA ASP A 178 5.40 9.40 -10.25
C ASP A 178 6.82 9.99 -10.07
N ARG A 179 7.52 9.49 -9.05
CA ARG A 179 8.90 9.92 -8.72
C ARG A 179 9.83 8.70 -8.68
N PRO A 180 11.08 8.85 -9.13
CA PRO A 180 12.05 7.74 -9.10
C PRO A 180 12.49 7.36 -7.69
N GLY A 181 12.22 8.22 -6.69
CA GLY A 181 12.79 8.10 -5.35
C GLY A 181 14.27 8.49 -5.30
N GLY A 182 14.86 8.47 -4.10
CA GLY A 182 16.27 8.84 -3.90
C GLY A 182 16.50 10.35 -3.86
N PHE A 183 17.77 10.77 -4.08
CA PHE A 183 18.22 12.16 -3.94
C PHE A 183 18.29 12.94 -5.27
N HIS A 184 17.73 12.40 -6.33
CA HIS A 184 17.68 13.08 -7.63
C HIS A 184 16.41 13.93 -7.72
N PHE A 185 16.60 15.25 -7.71
CA PHE A 185 15.52 16.21 -7.87
C PHE A 185 15.58 16.81 -9.29
N PRO A 186 14.45 16.92 -10.01
CA PRO A 186 14.46 17.60 -11.29
C PRO A 186 14.87 19.07 -11.10
N THR A 187 15.79 19.54 -11.94
CA THR A 187 16.16 20.94 -11.94
C THR A 187 14.97 21.78 -12.42
N PRO A 188 14.59 22.86 -11.71
CA PRO A 188 13.56 23.76 -12.22
C PRO A 188 13.94 24.29 -13.60
N ALA A 189 12.98 24.26 -14.53
CA ALA A 189 13.15 24.81 -15.86
C ALA A 189 13.27 26.33 -15.84
#